data_48278020e43ca92abb950f5ac5cf5080
#
_entry.id   48278020e43ca92abb950f5ac5cf5080
#
_cell.length_a   1.000
_cell.length_b   1.000
_cell.length_c   1.000
_cell.angle_alpha   90.00
_cell.angle_beta   90.00
_cell.angle_gamma   90.00
#
_symmetry.space_group_name_H-M   'P 1'
#
loop_
_entity.id
_entity.type
_entity.pdbx_description
1 polymer ?
#
loop_
_entity_poly.entity_id
_entity_poly.type
_entity_poly.pdbx_seq_one_letter_code
_entity_poly.pdbx_strand_id
1 'polypeptide(L)'
;VYAGAVVREGCVLGDRVIVHPNAVIGSDGFGFAPDGQRYEKIPQVGRVIVEEDVEIGACSCIDRGTLGDTRIGRGTKIDNLVMIAHNCVIGRNCLLAAHTGISGSCVVGDNVIFGGKAGIGDHIRIGEGARVAGGAGVLADIPAGETWSGYPAKPIRQSLREAVWLAKQASGKART
;
A
#
# COMPACT_ATOMS: atom_id res chain seq x y z
N VAL A 1 19.97 0.56 9.96
CA VAL A 1 19.57 1.72 9.15
C VAL A 1 20.74 2.08 8.26
N TYR A 2 20.51 2.21 6.96
CA TYR A 2 21.54 2.52 5.95
C TYR A 2 21.62 4.04 5.69
N ALA A 3 22.67 4.42 4.95
CA ALA A 3 22.95 5.83 4.65
C ALA A 3 21.79 6.54 3.93
N GLY A 4 21.55 7.79 4.31
CA GLY A 4 20.49 8.62 3.73
C GLY A 4 19.06 8.28 4.17
N ALA A 5 18.86 7.20 4.93
CA ALA A 5 17.55 6.90 5.51
C ALA A 5 17.21 7.93 6.61
N VAL A 6 15.94 8.35 6.63
CA VAL A 6 15.41 9.33 7.59
C VAL A 6 14.34 8.66 8.44
N VAL A 7 14.51 8.71 9.75
CA VAL A 7 13.47 8.32 10.73
C VAL A 7 13.13 9.57 11.52
N ARG A 8 11.91 10.05 11.35
CA ARG A 8 11.46 11.27 12.00
C ARG A 8 11.10 11.05 13.46
N GLU A 9 10.98 12.13 14.18
CA GLU A 9 10.70 12.20 15.60
C GLU A 9 9.42 11.41 15.98
N GLY A 10 9.48 10.72 17.12
CA GLY A 10 8.39 9.92 17.66
C GLY A 10 8.16 8.58 16.99
N CYS A 11 8.78 8.31 15.83
CA CYS A 11 8.68 7.01 15.17
C CYS A 11 9.44 5.93 15.92
N VAL A 12 8.92 4.69 15.89
CA VAL A 12 9.48 3.54 16.60
C VAL A 12 9.86 2.45 15.60
N LEU A 13 11.08 1.96 15.71
CA LEU A 13 11.56 0.78 14.97
C LEU A 13 11.79 -0.36 15.96
N GLY A 14 11.17 -1.50 15.69
CA GLY A 14 11.35 -2.73 16.45
C GLY A 14 12.73 -3.38 16.23
N ASP A 15 12.92 -4.53 16.85
CA ASP A 15 14.17 -5.28 16.73
C ASP A 15 14.40 -5.80 15.30
N ARG A 16 15.67 -5.82 14.89
CA ARG A 16 16.13 -6.36 13.60
C ARG A 16 15.48 -5.70 12.36
N VAL A 17 14.88 -4.52 12.52
CA VAL A 17 14.37 -3.74 11.37
C VAL A 17 15.52 -3.30 10.49
N ILE A 18 15.38 -3.52 9.19
CA ILE A 18 16.33 -3.08 8.16
C ILE A 18 15.69 -1.93 7.40
N VAL A 19 16.37 -0.78 7.35
CA VAL A 19 15.92 0.40 6.59
C VAL A 19 16.98 0.71 5.54
N HIS A 20 16.64 0.52 4.27
CA HIS A 20 17.53 0.72 3.14
C HIS A 20 17.78 2.20 2.81
N PRO A 21 18.77 2.51 1.95
CA PRO A 21 19.17 3.90 1.68
C PRO A 21 18.02 4.78 1.22
N ASN A 22 18.00 6.01 1.72
CA ASN A 22 17.04 7.05 1.35
C ASN A 22 15.55 6.72 1.63
N ALA A 23 15.25 5.67 2.39
CA ALA A 23 13.89 5.45 2.87
C ALA A 23 13.52 6.52 3.92
N VAL A 24 12.26 6.97 3.91
CA VAL A 24 11.75 8.00 4.83
C VAL A 24 10.62 7.42 5.67
N ILE A 25 10.79 7.43 6.99
CA ILE A 25 9.81 6.94 7.95
C ILE A 25 9.32 8.10 8.80
N GLY A 26 8.01 8.37 8.73
CA GLY A 26 7.35 9.42 9.50
C GLY A 26 7.27 10.78 8.81
N SER A 27 7.36 10.83 7.47
CA SER A 27 6.98 12.04 6.71
C SER A 27 5.54 12.43 7.00
N ASP A 28 5.22 13.70 6.81
CA ASP A 28 3.85 14.17 6.97
C ASP A 28 2.95 13.54 5.92
N GLY A 29 1.80 13.02 6.35
CA GLY A 29 0.75 12.57 5.44
C GLY A 29 0.20 13.70 4.56
N PHE A 30 -0.38 13.35 3.44
CA PHE A 30 -0.99 14.29 2.50
C PHE A 30 -2.37 14.74 3.01
N GLY A 31 -2.35 15.70 3.93
CA GLY A 31 -3.55 16.27 4.56
C GLY A 31 -3.67 17.76 4.28
N PHE A 32 -4.68 18.16 3.49
CA PHE A 32 -4.97 19.56 3.16
C PHE A 32 -6.48 19.79 3.17
N ALA A 33 -6.90 20.95 3.67
CA ALA A 33 -8.28 21.44 3.61
C ALA A 33 -8.39 22.64 2.67
N PRO A 34 -9.41 22.74 1.82
CA PRO A 34 -9.61 23.92 1.01
C PRO A 34 -10.05 25.10 1.91
N ASP A 35 -9.40 26.26 1.75
CA ASP A 35 -9.77 27.54 2.35
C ASP A 35 -9.89 28.59 1.24
N GLY A 36 -11.06 28.67 0.64
CA GLY A 36 -11.33 29.56 -0.47
C GLY A 36 -10.49 29.22 -1.71
N GLN A 37 -9.44 29.98 -1.99
CA GLN A 37 -8.59 29.83 -3.19
C GLN A 37 -7.29 29.03 -2.93
N ARG A 38 -7.05 28.59 -1.71
CA ARG A 38 -5.81 27.91 -1.32
C ARG A 38 -6.09 26.66 -0.52
N TYR A 39 -5.03 25.85 -0.31
CA TYR A 39 -5.06 24.69 0.54
C TYR A 39 -4.31 24.99 1.84
N GLU A 40 -4.99 24.81 2.98
CA GLU A 40 -4.38 24.87 4.29
C GLU A 40 -3.91 23.48 4.71
N LYS A 41 -2.66 23.38 5.19
CA LYS A 41 -2.09 22.12 5.64
C LYS A 41 -2.72 21.68 6.96
N ILE A 42 -3.18 20.44 7.02
CA ILE A 42 -3.60 19.78 8.25
C ILE A 42 -2.35 19.24 8.95
N PRO A 43 -2.04 19.66 10.19
CA PRO A 43 -0.90 19.14 10.93
C PRO A 43 -0.97 17.61 11.08
N GLN A 44 0.17 16.96 10.90
CA GLN A 44 0.33 15.52 11.05
C GLN A 44 1.13 15.26 12.32
N VAL A 45 0.43 14.91 13.41
CA VAL A 45 1.03 14.83 14.77
C VAL A 45 1.18 13.40 15.28
N GLY A 46 0.72 12.41 14.51
CA GLY A 46 0.91 11.01 14.80
C GLY A 46 2.34 10.54 14.50
N ARG A 47 2.53 9.24 14.44
CA ARG A 47 3.84 8.61 14.22
C ARG A 47 3.73 7.35 13.40
N VAL A 48 4.88 6.73 13.09
CA VAL A 48 4.99 5.40 12.50
C VAL A 48 5.52 4.43 13.56
N ILE A 49 4.92 3.26 13.64
CA ILE A 49 5.39 2.13 14.44
C ILE A 49 5.70 0.98 13.49
N VAL A 50 6.96 0.58 13.44
CA VAL A 50 7.45 -0.56 12.68
C VAL A 50 7.81 -1.66 13.67
N GLU A 51 7.16 -2.80 13.55
CA GLU A 51 7.42 -3.96 14.42
C GLU A 51 8.72 -4.68 14.00
N GLU A 52 9.10 -5.70 14.76
CA GLU A 52 10.35 -6.44 14.55
C GLU A 52 10.41 -7.18 13.20
N ASP A 53 11.61 -7.46 12.74
CA ASP A 53 11.91 -8.21 11.50
C ASP A 53 11.37 -7.60 10.19
N VAL A 54 10.95 -6.34 10.21
CA VAL A 54 10.50 -5.62 9.00
C VAL A 54 11.70 -5.17 8.17
N GLU A 55 11.59 -5.24 6.86
CA GLU A 55 12.56 -4.68 5.93
C GLU A 55 11.89 -3.65 5.02
N ILE A 56 12.51 -2.47 4.90
CA ILE A 56 11.97 -1.32 4.14
C ILE A 56 12.98 -0.95 3.06
N GLY A 57 12.59 -1.14 1.80
CA GLY A 57 13.40 -0.93 0.61
C GLY A 57 13.78 0.54 0.37
N ALA A 58 14.75 0.72 -0.50
CA ALA A 58 15.33 2.02 -0.81
C ALA A 58 14.27 3.00 -1.36
N CYS A 59 14.36 4.26 -0.95
CA CYS A 59 13.46 5.33 -1.38
C CYS A 59 11.97 5.08 -1.08
N SER A 60 11.64 4.12 -0.22
CA SER A 60 10.27 3.90 0.23
C SER A 60 9.88 4.92 1.29
N CYS A 61 8.63 5.39 1.26
CA CYS A 61 8.11 6.37 2.19
C CYS A 61 6.95 5.78 2.99
N ILE A 62 6.97 5.99 4.31
CA ILE A 62 5.89 5.62 5.22
C ILE A 62 5.49 6.87 6.00
N ASP A 63 4.29 7.38 5.74
CA ASP A 63 3.80 8.59 6.39
C ASP A 63 3.31 8.33 7.80
N ARG A 64 3.48 9.32 8.66
CA ARG A 64 2.91 9.32 10.00
C ARG A 64 1.38 9.45 9.96
N GLY A 65 0.71 8.97 10.97
CA GLY A 65 -0.73 9.22 11.10
C GLY A 65 -1.04 10.70 11.35
N THR A 66 -2.22 11.12 10.97
CA THR A 66 -2.70 12.49 11.27
C THR A 66 -2.77 12.72 12.79
N LEU A 67 -3.46 11.84 13.52
CA LEU A 67 -3.57 11.87 14.99
C LEU A 67 -3.06 10.58 15.65
N GLY A 68 -3.25 9.44 15.01
CA GLY A 68 -2.84 8.13 15.51
C GLY A 68 -1.58 7.62 14.85
N ASP A 69 -1.40 6.31 14.87
CA ASP A 69 -0.21 5.66 14.31
C ASP A 69 -0.48 5.12 12.90
N THR A 70 0.54 5.17 12.05
CA THR A 70 0.70 4.25 10.91
C THR A 70 1.50 3.06 11.41
N ARG A 71 1.04 1.84 11.15
CA ARG A 71 1.64 0.62 11.72
C ARG A 71 2.06 -0.36 10.64
N ILE A 72 3.25 -0.92 10.80
CA ILE A 72 3.79 -1.99 9.94
C ILE A 72 4.03 -3.22 10.80
N GLY A 73 3.29 -4.28 10.54
CA GLY A 73 3.33 -5.53 11.29
C GLY A 73 4.60 -6.34 11.05
N ARG A 74 4.97 -7.12 12.05
CA ARG A 74 6.17 -7.96 12.11
C ARG A 74 6.42 -8.76 10.84
N GLY A 75 7.67 -8.85 10.44
CA GLY A 75 8.14 -9.70 9.33
C GLY A 75 7.77 -9.20 7.94
N THR A 76 7.02 -8.11 7.81
CA THR A 76 6.61 -7.52 6.53
C THR A 76 7.84 -7.04 5.75
N LYS A 77 7.83 -7.30 4.43
CA LYS A 77 8.88 -6.91 3.50
C LYS A 77 8.34 -5.90 2.49
N ILE A 78 8.97 -4.76 2.45
CA ILE A 78 8.61 -3.61 1.61
C ILE A 78 9.76 -3.39 0.64
N ASP A 79 9.50 -3.51 -0.64
CA ASP A 79 10.48 -3.30 -1.71
C ASP A 79 10.72 -1.80 -1.94
N ASN A 80 11.52 -1.47 -2.92
CA ASN A 80 11.93 -0.10 -3.23
C ASN A 80 10.78 0.73 -3.79
N LEU A 81 10.82 2.05 -3.52
CA LEU A 81 9.86 3.01 -4.07
C LEU A 81 8.40 2.70 -3.73
N VAL A 82 8.15 2.11 -2.58
CA VAL A 82 6.80 1.86 -2.06
C VAL A 82 6.34 3.08 -1.27
N MET A 83 5.06 3.43 -1.43
CA MET A 83 4.42 4.50 -0.65
C MET A 83 3.34 3.92 0.25
N ILE A 84 3.43 4.15 1.54
CA ILE A 84 2.39 3.83 2.53
C ILE A 84 1.95 5.14 3.18
N ALA A 85 0.73 5.56 2.90
CA ALA A 85 0.19 6.81 3.39
C ALA A 85 -0.25 6.72 4.88
N HIS A 86 -0.64 7.87 5.40
CA HIS A 86 -0.99 8.08 6.80
C HIS A 86 -2.10 7.15 7.31
N ASN A 87 -2.04 6.79 8.59
CA ASN A 87 -3.04 6.00 9.29
C ASN A 87 -3.27 4.58 8.73
N CYS A 88 -2.38 4.07 7.88
CA CYS A 88 -2.45 2.70 7.42
C CYS A 88 -2.06 1.72 8.52
N VAL A 89 -2.72 0.56 8.53
CA VAL A 89 -2.34 -0.60 9.34
C VAL A 89 -2.01 -1.74 8.41
N ILE A 90 -0.73 -2.09 8.31
CA ILE A 90 -0.24 -3.21 7.52
C ILE A 90 -0.01 -4.39 8.45
N GLY A 91 -0.59 -5.53 8.13
CA GLY A 91 -0.48 -6.76 8.90
C GLY A 91 0.92 -7.37 8.89
N ARG A 92 1.05 -8.55 9.45
CA ARG A 92 2.31 -9.31 9.58
C ARG A 92 2.62 -10.07 8.30
N ASN A 93 3.93 -10.27 8.04
CA ASN A 93 4.43 -11.10 6.94
C ASN A 93 3.86 -10.73 5.56
N CYS A 94 3.52 -9.47 5.35
CA CYS A 94 3.10 -8.97 4.05
C CYS A 94 4.30 -8.79 3.10
N LEU A 95 4.05 -8.87 1.79
CA LEU A 95 5.02 -8.59 0.75
C LEU A 95 4.50 -7.46 -0.14
N LEU A 96 5.21 -6.34 -0.18
CA LEU A 96 4.88 -5.19 -1.00
C LEU A 96 5.97 -5.02 -2.05
N ALA A 97 5.68 -5.41 -3.31
CA ALA A 97 6.64 -5.25 -4.39
C ALA A 97 6.77 -3.78 -4.82
N ALA A 98 7.85 -3.49 -5.56
CA ALA A 98 8.25 -2.13 -5.91
C ALA A 98 7.12 -1.29 -6.53
N HIS A 99 7.13 0.00 -6.20
CA HIS A 99 6.14 0.98 -6.66
C HIS A 99 4.70 0.72 -6.21
N THR A 100 4.46 -0.16 -5.24
CA THR A 100 3.13 -0.26 -4.62
C THR A 100 2.81 1.04 -3.91
N GLY A 101 1.59 1.57 -4.12
CA GLY A 101 1.07 2.75 -3.45
C GLY A 101 -0.18 2.41 -2.64
N ILE A 102 -0.16 2.67 -1.34
CA ILE A 102 -1.31 2.47 -0.45
C ILE A 102 -1.75 3.83 0.07
N SER A 103 -2.96 4.24 -0.28
CA SER A 103 -3.56 5.50 0.18
C SER A 103 -3.93 5.45 1.66
N GLY A 104 -4.30 6.61 2.22
CA GLY A 104 -4.51 6.75 3.66
C GLY A 104 -5.60 5.86 4.26
N SER A 105 -5.44 5.54 5.54
CA SER A 105 -6.44 4.83 6.37
C SER A 105 -6.81 3.41 5.88
N CYS A 106 -5.95 2.78 5.10
CA CYS A 106 -6.13 1.39 4.69
C CYS A 106 -5.78 0.42 5.82
N VAL A 107 -6.52 -0.70 5.86
CA VAL A 107 -6.25 -1.81 6.78
C VAL A 107 -5.95 -3.06 5.97
N VAL A 108 -4.74 -3.57 6.09
CA VAL A 108 -4.25 -4.76 5.40
C VAL A 108 -4.05 -5.88 6.41
N GLY A 109 -4.66 -7.03 6.16
CA GLY A 109 -4.52 -8.23 6.99
C GLY A 109 -3.13 -8.85 6.89
N ASP A 110 -2.91 -9.92 7.62
CA ASP A 110 -1.64 -10.66 7.61
C ASP A 110 -1.43 -11.40 6.27
N ASN A 111 -0.17 -11.65 5.91
CA ASN A 111 0.21 -12.49 4.75
C ASN A 111 -0.29 -11.99 3.38
N VAL A 112 -0.62 -10.71 3.25
CA VAL A 112 -1.07 -10.11 1.99
C VAL A 112 0.12 -9.88 1.06
N ILE A 113 -0.09 -10.10 -0.25
CA ILE A 113 0.94 -9.91 -1.28
C ILE A 113 0.46 -8.87 -2.29
N PHE A 114 1.26 -7.82 -2.47
CA PHE A 114 1.06 -6.82 -3.51
C PHE A 114 2.09 -6.99 -4.62
N GLY A 115 1.61 -7.18 -5.84
CA GLY A 115 2.44 -7.12 -7.04
C GLY A 115 2.88 -5.69 -7.34
N GLY A 116 4.00 -5.55 -8.03
CA GLY A 116 4.59 -4.24 -8.32
C GLY A 116 3.61 -3.28 -9.01
N LYS A 117 3.70 -2.00 -8.68
CA LYS A 117 2.81 -0.93 -9.19
C LYS A 117 1.33 -1.11 -8.85
N ALA A 118 0.97 -1.92 -7.87
CA ALA A 118 -0.39 -1.97 -7.36
C ALA A 118 -0.73 -0.64 -6.68
N GLY A 119 -1.91 -0.10 -6.95
CA GLY A 119 -2.43 1.14 -6.34
C GLY A 119 -3.69 0.84 -5.52
N ILE A 120 -3.71 1.27 -4.27
CA ILE A 120 -4.82 1.00 -3.34
C ILE A 120 -5.48 2.34 -2.98
N GLY A 121 -6.78 2.45 -3.23
CA GLY A 121 -7.58 3.60 -2.83
C GLY A 121 -7.63 3.77 -1.31
N ASP A 122 -8.10 4.92 -0.86
CA ASP A 122 -8.18 5.24 0.57
C ASP A 122 -9.28 4.45 1.30
N HIS A 123 -9.09 4.24 2.62
CA HIS A 123 -10.03 3.57 3.51
C HIS A 123 -10.41 2.12 3.13
N ILE A 124 -9.61 1.45 2.31
CA ILE A 124 -9.86 0.08 1.86
C ILE A 124 -9.37 -0.94 2.88
N ARG A 125 -10.12 -2.03 3.03
CA ARG A 125 -9.77 -3.20 3.81
C ARG A 125 -9.35 -4.34 2.90
N ILE A 126 -8.20 -4.91 3.16
CA ILE A 126 -7.68 -6.08 2.43
C ILE A 126 -7.55 -7.24 3.41
N GLY A 127 -8.30 -8.30 3.15
CA GLY A 127 -8.37 -9.47 4.04
C GLY A 127 -7.07 -10.27 4.06
N GLU A 128 -6.87 -11.03 5.11
CA GLU A 128 -5.70 -11.89 5.32
C GLU A 128 -5.44 -12.81 4.12
N GLY A 129 -4.18 -12.95 3.73
CA GLY A 129 -3.75 -13.83 2.63
C GLY A 129 -4.20 -13.40 1.24
N ALA A 130 -4.84 -12.25 1.10
CA ALA A 130 -5.24 -11.74 -0.22
C ALA A 130 -4.03 -11.42 -1.10
N ARG A 131 -4.23 -11.43 -2.41
CA ARG A 131 -3.20 -11.12 -3.40
C ARG A 131 -3.68 -10.06 -4.37
N VAL A 132 -2.89 -9.03 -4.54
CA VAL A 132 -3.13 -7.97 -5.53
C VAL A 132 -2.12 -8.12 -6.65
N ALA A 133 -2.59 -8.37 -7.87
CA ALA A 133 -1.72 -8.52 -9.02
C ALA A 133 -1.01 -7.20 -9.38
N GLY A 134 0.14 -7.31 -10.05
CA GLY A 134 0.90 -6.13 -10.48
C GLY A 134 0.08 -5.20 -11.37
N GLY A 135 0.22 -3.89 -11.16
CA GLY A 135 -0.50 -2.86 -11.89
C GLY A 135 -1.99 -2.76 -11.60
N ALA A 136 -2.51 -3.51 -10.63
CA ALA A 136 -3.93 -3.46 -10.28
C ALA A 136 -4.28 -2.17 -9.53
N GLY A 137 -5.44 -1.58 -9.85
CA GLY A 137 -6.05 -0.47 -9.10
C GLY A 137 -7.19 -0.98 -8.22
N VAL A 138 -7.02 -0.95 -6.91
CA VAL A 138 -8.00 -1.46 -5.94
C VAL A 138 -8.86 -0.30 -5.46
N LEU A 139 -10.16 -0.38 -5.71
CA LEU A 139 -11.15 0.66 -5.37
C LEU A 139 -12.27 0.13 -4.45
N ALA A 140 -12.12 -1.09 -3.94
CA ALA A 140 -13.07 -1.72 -3.03
C ALA A 140 -12.36 -2.73 -2.12
N ASP A 141 -13.00 -3.08 -1.00
CA ASP A 141 -12.49 -4.07 -0.06
C ASP A 141 -12.24 -5.43 -0.72
N ILE A 142 -11.15 -6.09 -0.34
CA ILE A 142 -10.78 -7.42 -0.84
C ILE A 142 -11.00 -8.44 0.27
N PRO A 143 -11.84 -9.46 0.07
CA PRO A 143 -12.00 -10.56 1.02
C PRO A 143 -10.70 -11.35 1.25
N ALA A 144 -10.61 -12.02 2.40
CA ALA A 144 -9.48 -12.85 2.74
C ALA A 144 -9.23 -13.96 1.70
N GLY A 145 -7.97 -14.22 1.38
CA GLY A 145 -7.53 -15.27 0.46
C GLY A 145 -7.83 -15.02 -1.02
N GLU A 146 -8.52 -13.95 -1.38
CA GLU A 146 -8.83 -13.68 -2.78
C GLU A 146 -7.64 -13.08 -3.56
N THR A 147 -7.63 -13.33 -4.87
CA THR A 147 -6.68 -12.71 -5.81
C THR A 147 -7.42 -11.77 -6.74
N TRP A 148 -7.01 -10.50 -6.70
CA TRP A 148 -7.61 -9.43 -7.51
C TRP A 148 -6.62 -8.87 -8.53
N SER A 149 -7.12 -8.46 -9.71
CA SER A 149 -6.32 -7.85 -10.78
C SER A 149 -7.12 -6.87 -11.62
N GLY A 150 -6.42 -6.10 -12.45
CA GLY A 150 -7.03 -5.15 -13.38
C GLY A 150 -7.21 -3.76 -12.78
N TYR A 151 -7.78 -2.88 -13.58
CA TYR A 151 -8.11 -1.52 -13.19
C TYR A 151 -9.55 -1.19 -13.62
N PRO A 152 -10.50 -0.97 -12.71
CA PRO A 152 -10.38 -1.25 -11.28
C PRO A 152 -10.10 -2.73 -11.01
N ALA A 153 -9.44 -3.05 -9.90
CA ALA A 153 -9.17 -4.43 -9.53
C ALA A 153 -10.46 -5.19 -9.22
N LYS A 154 -10.52 -6.42 -9.66
CA LYS A 154 -11.65 -7.33 -9.46
C LYS A 154 -11.13 -8.76 -9.28
N PRO A 155 -11.94 -9.71 -8.82
CA PRO A 155 -11.54 -11.10 -8.72
C PRO A 155 -10.87 -11.60 -9.99
N ILE A 156 -9.72 -12.26 -9.88
CA ILE A 156 -8.91 -12.65 -11.05
C ILE A 156 -9.69 -13.48 -12.07
N ARG A 157 -10.56 -14.38 -11.63
CA ARG A 157 -11.41 -15.18 -12.50
C ARG A 157 -12.39 -14.33 -13.32
N GLN A 158 -12.89 -13.24 -12.74
CA GLN A 158 -13.76 -12.29 -13.44
C GLN A 158 -12.94 -11.49 -14.45
N SER A 159 -11.81 -10.94 -14.04
CA SER A 159 -10.91 -10.17 -14.91
C SER A 159 -10.51 -10.98 -16.15
N LEU A 160 -10.09 -12.24 -15.96
CA LEU A 160 -9.70 -13.12 -17.06
C LEU A 160 -10.88 -13.44 -17.99
N ARG A 161 -12.07 -13.71 -17.47
CA ARG A 161 -13.27 -13.94 -18.29
C ARG A 161 -13.61 -12.73 -19.14
N GLU A 162 -13.59 -11.54 -18.56
CA GLU A 162 -13.86 -10.30 -19.28
C GLU A 162 -12.81 -10.03 -20.36
N ALA A 163 -11.52 -10.23 -20.05
CA ALA A 163 -10.44 -10.05 -21.03
C ALA A 163 -10.61 -11.00 -22.22
N VAL A 164 -10.92 -12.27 -21.98
CA VAL A 164 -11.18 -13.27 -23.04
C VAL A 164 -12.43 -12.90 -23.84
N TRP A 165 -13.51 -12.45 -23.19
CA TRP A 165 -14.72 -12.03 -23.85
C TRP A 165 -14.47 -10.82 -24.76
N LEU A 166 -13.80 -9.79 -24.25
CA LEU A 166 -13.43 -8.60 -25.03
C LEU A 166 -12.54 -8.95 -26.22
N ALA A 167 -11.55 -9.81 -26.05
CA ALA A 167 -10.68 -10.26 -27.13
C ALA A 167 -11.47 -10.99 -28.24
N LYS A 168 -12.45 -11.82 -27.89
CA LYS A 168 -13.34 -12.49 -28.84
C LYS A 168 -14.21 -11.50 -29.62
N GLN A 169 -14.79 -10.49 -28.95
CA GLN A 169 -15.58 -9.45 -29.61
C GLN A 169 -14.70 -8.61 -30.55
N ALA A 170 -13.54 -8.18 -30.10
CA ALA A 170 -12.61 -7.38 -30.91
C ALA A 170 -12.07 -8.14 -32.13
N SER A 171 -11.96 -9.47 -32.08
CA SER A 171 -11.51 -10.29 -33.23
C SER A 171 -12.56 -10.51 -34.32
N GLY A 172 -13.76 -9.95 -34.18
CA GLY A 172 -14.83 -10.05 -35.17
C GLY A 172 -15.41 -11.46 -35.39
N LYS A 173 -15.08 -12.43 -34.54
CA LYS A 173 -15.72 -13.75 -34.52
C LYS A 173 -17.06 -13.67 -33.79
N ALA A 174 -18.04 -12.94 -34.42
CA ALA A 174 -19.42 -13.12 -34.07
C ALA A 174 -19.80 -14.58 -34.32
N ARG A 175 -20.52 -15.19 -33.41
CA ARG A 175 -21.10 -16.52 -33.61
C ARG A 175 -22.00 -16.48 -34.83
N THR A 176 -21.63 -17.16 -35.89
CA THR A 176 -22.59 -17.75 -36.87
C THR A 176 -23.25 -18.94 -36.21
#